data_998f7cb501e4ce52fc283bf72039bdf9
#
_entry.id   998f7cb501e4ce52fc283bf72039bdf9
#
_cell.length_a   1.000
_cell.length_b   1.000
_cell.length_c   1.000
_cell.angle_alpha   90.00
_cell.angle_beta   90.00
_cell.angle_gamma   90.00
#
_symmetry.space_group_name_H-M   'P 1'
#
loop_
_entity.id
_entity.type
_entity.pdbx_description
1 polymer ?
#
loop_
_entity_poly.entity_id
_entity_poly.type
_entity_poly.pdbx_seq_one_letter_code
_entity_poly.pdbx_strand_id
1 'polypeptide(L)' 'MYKVLVLACLITDPQRCLELENTRHPIITYNQCESRAMEMATAVHEYMIGWKAISWKCEPLKKGTLT' A
#
# COMPACT_ATOMS: atom_id res chain seq x y z
N MET A 1 -13.59 -6.04 5.53
CA MET A 1 -12.17 -6.28 5.25
C MET A 1 -11.66 -5.28 4.23
N TYR A 2 -10.40 -4.97 4.31
CA TYR A 2 -9.80 -3.95 3.46
C TYR A 2 -8.49 -4.44 2.90
N LYS A 3 -8.08 -3.86 1.79
CA LYS A 3 -6.72 -4.09 1.31
C LYS A 3 -6.00 -2.75 1.23
N VAL A 4 -4.71 -2.79 1.49
CA VAL A 4 -3.90 -1.59 1.50
C VAL A 4 -3.14 -1.51 0.20
N LEU A 5 -3.19 -0.36 -0.44
CA LEU A 5 -2.44 -0.08 -1.64
C LEU A 5 -1.55 1.13 -1.39
N VAL A 6 -0.28 0.98 -1.65
CA VAL A 6 0.67 2.08 -1.49
C VAL A 6 1.31 2.33 -2.85
N LEU A 7 1.29 3.57 -3.27
CA LEU A 7 1.90 3.94 -4.54
C LEU A 7 3.28 4.51 -4.27
N ALA A 8 4.27 3.92 -4.85
CA ALA A 8 5.66 4.36 -4.71
C ALA A 8 6.23 4.69 -6.07
N CYS A 9 6.99 5.76 -6.14
CA CYS A 9 7.61 6.19 -7.39
C CYS A 9 9.11 6.38 -7.19
N LEU A 10 9.86 6.24 -8.26
CA LEU A 10 11.28 6.49 -8.21
C LEU A 10 11.52 7.97 -8.00
N ILE A 11 12.45 8.29 -7.12
CA ILE A 11 12.77 9.69 -6.87
C ILE A 11 13.41 10.33 -8.09
N THR A 12 14.24 9.57 -8.81
CA THR A 12 14.93 10.11 -9.98
C THR A 12 14.09 10.06 -11.24
N ASP A 13 12.98 9.30 -11.22
CA ASP A 13 12.11 9.24 -12.39
C ASP A 13 10.67 9.13 -11.88
N PRO A 14 10.04 10.25 -11.61
CA PRO A 14 8.69 10.24 -11.03
C PRO A 14 7.63 9.60 -11.90
N GLN A 15 7.94 9.32 -13.16
CA GLN A 15 6.99 8.64 -14.02
C GLN A 15 7.03 7.14 -13.80
N ARG A 16 8.06 6.64 -13.15
CA ARG A 16 8.15 5.23 -12.87
C ARG A 16 7.60 4.97 -11.48
N CYS A 17 6.44 4.43 -11.43
CA CYS A 17 5.77 4.15 -10.16
C CYS A 17 5.27 2.72 -10.16
N LEU A 18 5.13 2.18 -8.99
CA LEU A 18 4.50 0.88 -8.86
C LEU A 18 3.58 0.89 -7.64
N GLU A 19 2.62 -0.01 -7.68
CA GLU A 19 1.64 -0.10 -6.63
C GLU A 19 1.95 -1.33 -5.80
N LEU A 20 2.07 -1.14 -4.51
CA LEU A 20 2.35 -2.22 -3.58
C LEU A 20 1.05 -2.58 -2.87
N GLU A 21 0.80 -3.86 -2.80
CA GLU A 21 -0.43 -4.33 -2.20
C GLU A 21 -0.12 -5.26 -1.04
N ASN A 22 -0.79 -5.08 0.06
CA ASN A 22 -0.62 -5.96 1.21
C ASN A 22 -1.53 -7.16 1.06
N THR A 23 -0.95 -8.33 0.87
CA THR A 23 -1.73 -9.54 0.75
C THR A 23 -1.48 -10.52 1.88
N ARG A 24 -0.67 -10.13 2.89
CA ARG A 24 -0.30 -11.06 3.89
C ARG A 24 -1.31 -11.29 4.93
N HIS A 25 -1.90 -10.32 5.49
CA HIS A 25 -2.85 -10.44 6.58
C HIS A 25 -4.16 -9.81 6.22
N PRO A 26 -5.26 -10.40 6.59
CA PRO A 26 -6.56 -9.74 6.38
C PRO A 26 -6.62 -8.49 7.25
N ILE A 27 -7.05 -7.42 6.66
CA ILE A 27 -7.22 -6.16 7.36
C ILE A 27 -8.71 -6.01 7.63
N ILE A 28 -9.08 -6.06 8.90
CA ILE A 28 -10.49 -6.09 9.26
C ILE A 28 -11.06 -4.70 9.41
N THR A 29 -10.32 -3.78 9.99
CA THR A 29 -10.83 -2.45 10.26
C THR A 29 -10.06 -1.41 9.47
N TYR A 30 -10.68 -0.25 9.29
CA TYR A 30 -10.02 0.85 8.60
C TYR A 30 -8.79 1.31 9.36
N ASN A 31 -8.85 1.32 10.68
CA ASN A 31 -7.70 1.73 11.47
C ASN A 31 -6.50 0.82 11.25
N GLN A 32 -6.74 -0.48 11.13
CA GLN A 32 -5.67 -1.41 10.82
C GLN A 32 -5.10 -1.14 9.43
N CYS A 33 -5.96 -0.81 8.47
CA CYS A 33 -5.53 -0.51 7.14
C CYS A 33 -4.62 0.72 7.14
N GLU A 34 -5.00 1.74 7.87
CA GLU A 34 -4.21 2.95 7.94
C GLU A 34 -2.86 2.70 8.58
N SER A 35 -2.83 1.96 9.67
CA SER A 35 -1.58 1.61 10.34
C SER A 35 -0.67 0.81 9.43
N ARG A 36 -1.24 -0.14 8.70
CA ARG A 36 -0.45 -0.96 7.80
C ARG A 36 0.09 -0.14 6.64
N ALA A 37 -0.70 0.81 6.14
CA ALA A 37 -0.24 1.68 5.07
C ALA A 37 0.99 2.48 5.50
N MET A 38 0.98 2.95 6.73
CA MET A 38 2.12 3.69 7.23
C MET A 38 3.34 2.82 7.39
N GLU A 39 3.16 1.58 7.83
CA GLU A 39 4.26 0.65 7.93
C GLU A 39 4.85 0.35 6.56
N MET A 40 4.01 0.17 5.58
CA MET A 40 4.48 -0.10 4.22
C MET A 40 5.21 1.10 3.64
N ALA A 41 4.71 2.30 3.89
CA ALA A 41 5.37 3.51 3.42
C ALA A 41 6.76 3.65 4.05
N THR A 42 6.86 3.35 5.34
CA THR A 42 8.15 3.40 6.02
C THR A 42 9.09 2.35 5.43
N ALA A 43 8.58 1.16 5.15
CA ALA A 43 9.39 0.09 4.58
C ALA A 43 9.92 0.49 3.20
N VAL A 44 9.13 1.21 2.41
CA VAL A 44 9.59 1.69 1.12
C VAL A 44 10.82 2.58 1.31
N HIS A 45 10.76 3.48 2.28
CA HIS A 45 11.89 4.37 2.52
C HIS A 45 13.11 3.63 3.04
N GLU A 46 12.91 2.58 3.80
CA GLU A 46 14.03 1.87 4.41
C GLU A 46 14.62 0.79 3.52
N TYR A 47 13.81 0.11 2.78
CA TYR A 47 14.28 -1.04 2.02
C TYR A 47 14.34 -0.84 0.52
N MET A 48 13.62 0.12 0.00
CA MET A 48 13.62 0.39 -1.44
C MET A 48 14.33 1.70 -1.70
N ILE A 49 15.66 1.62 -1.76
CA ILE A 49 16.47 2.81 -1.96
C ILE A 49 16.16 3.43 -3.30
N GLY A 50 15.93 4.74 -3.32
CA GLY A 50 15.58 5.44 -4.55
C GLY A 50 14.09 5.52 -4.82
N TRP A 51 13.27 4.91 -3.97
CA TRP A 51 11.83 4.95 -4.11
C TRP A 51 11.21 5.75 -2.98
N LYS A 52 10.04 6.31 -3.26
CA LYS A 52 9.36 7.13 -2.30
C LYS A 52 7.88 6.81 -2.35
N ALA A 53 7.29 6.56 -1.23
CA ALA A 53 5.84 6.34 -1.14
C ALA A 53 5.16 7.69 -1.26
N ILE A 54 4.30 7.85 -2.26
CA ILE A 54 3.65 9.14 -2.49
C ILE A 54 2.18 9.13 -2.08
N SER A 55 1.56 8.00 -2.03
CA SER A 55 0.17 7.95 -1.58
C SER A 55 -0.19 6.54 -1.17
N TRP A 56 -1.29 6.42 -0.47
CA TRP A 56 -1.80 5.12 -0.07
C TRP A 56 -3.32 5.20 -0.05
N LYS A 57 -3.94 4.06 -0.11
CA LYS A 57 -5.39 4.00 0.04
C LYS A 57 -5.83 2.67 0.61
N CYS A 58 -6.98 2.67 1.22
CA CYS A 58 -7.60 1.48 1.78
C CYS A 58 -8.85 1.21 0.97
N GLU A 59 -8.92 0.04 0.36
CA GLU A 59 -10.08 -0.34 -0.42
C GLU A 59 -10.85 -1.43 0.29
N PRO A 60 -12.14 -1.29 0.47
CA PRO A 60 -12.92 -2.35 1.06
C PRO A 60 -13.00 -3.53 0.10
N LEU A 61 -12.81 -4.73 0.64
CA LEU A 61 -12.95 -5.94 -0.14
C LEU A 61 -14.38 -6.36 -0.08
N LYS A 62 -14.97 -6.56 -1.28
CA LYS A 62 -16.34 -6.99 -1.31
C LYS A 62 -16.36 -8.46 -1.36
N LYS A 63 -17.01 -9.13 -0.36
CA LYS A 63 -17.08 -10.47 -0.35
C LYS A 63 -17.92 -10.98 -1.38
N GLY A 64 -17.67 -11.92 -2.00
CA GLY A 64 -18.53 -12.56 -2.96
C GLY A 64 -18.51 -11.98 -4.31
N THR A 65 -17.78 -10.98 -4.54
CA THR A 65 -17.89 -10.43 -5.81
C THR A 65 -17.07 -11.12 -6.69
N LEU A 66 -16.37 -12.00 -6.31
CA LEU A 66 -15.65 -12.55 -7.15
C LEU A 66 -16.19 -13.39 -7.76
N THR A 67 -16.86 -13.51 -7.83
CA THR A 67 -17.38 -14.37 -8.44
C THR A 67 -17.24 -14.32 -9.45
#